data_956c3ae5628abbb9b1da2c7800808f74
#
_entry.id   956c3ae5628abbb9b1da2c7800808f74
#
_cell.length_a   1.000
_cell.length_b   1.000
_cell.length_c   1.000
_cell.angle_alpha   90.00
_cell.angle_beta   90.00
_cell.angle_gamma   90.00
#
_symmetry.space_group_name_H-M   'P 1'
#
loop_
_entity.id
_entity.type
_entity.pdbx_description
1 polymer ?
#
loop_
_entity_poly.entity_id
_entity_poly.type
_entity_poly.pdbx_seq_one_letter_code
_entity_poly.pdbx_strand_id
1 'polypeptide(L)'
;MTCKSQRLMQQAGLIHPSNPGCYYYLPATVRSMEKLVRLIDQEMQGIGGQKLDMPSLCSAELWRRSERWDLMGKELFRLRDRHGAEYCLGPTHEEAVTELLASQGTLSYRQLPLLLYQITRKFRDEPKPRFGLLRGREFYMKDMYTFDVSEEAAYHTYESVCQAYTRLFSRLGLCIVQVHADTGNIGGKLSHEFQLPADIGEDRLLVCGSCSFSANVETMEPGRTDCPQCQEGTLMESKGIEVGHTFYLGTKYSHIFNATFNNTQNKPAVTEMGCFGLGVTRILAAAIEVMSTEEAIRWPGLLAPYQVCVLPPKRGSKVDEVAGLAEELALSLGEALPRLRGEVVLDDRTQMTIGKRLKDASRLGYPYVVVVGQKAAEETPRFEVICQQTGETTFLSRDGLVDLFRCVETV
;
A
#
# COMPACT_ATOMS: atom_id res chain seq x y z
N MET A 1 -6.93 20.12 10.11
CA MET A 1 -5.56 19.68 10.48
C MET A 1 -4.95 18.93 9.31
N THR A 2 -3.70 19.22 8.96
CA THR A 2 -2.96 18.49 7.94
C THR A 2 -1.91 17.63 8.64
N CYS A 3 -1.78 16.36 8.27
CA CYS A 3 -0.70 15.52 8.75
C CYS A 3 0.61 15.78 7.99
N LYS A 4 1.73 15.26 8.49
CA LYS A 4 3.05 15.42 7.90
C LYS A 4 3.11 14.88 6.47
N SER A 5 2.62 13.66 6.23
CA SER A 5 2.60 13.05 4.89
C SER A 5 1.82 13.88 3.88
N GLN A 6 0.62 14.37 4.23
CA GLN A 6 -0.17 15.21 3.34
C GLN A 6 0.58 16.47 2.96
N ARG A 7 1.17 17.18 3.96
CA ARG A 7 1.93 18.41 3.74
C ARG A 7 3.14 18.17 2.85
N LEU A 8 3.93 17.15 3.16
CA LEU A 8 5.13 16.82 2.37
C LEU A 8 4.81 16.41 0.95
N MET A 9 3.79 15.55 0.76
CA MET A 9 3.38 15.10 -0.58
C MET A 9 2.88 16.26 -1.45
N GLN A 10 2.12 17.20 -0.88
CA GLN A 10 1.66 18.38 -1.62
C GLN A 10 2.83 19.33 -1.95
N GLN A 11 3.72 19.58 -0.99
CA GLN A 11 4.88 20.46 -1.20
C GLN A 11 5.90 19.91 -2.19
N ALA A 12 6.03 18.58 -2.26
CA ALA A 12 6.91 17.88 -3.19
C ALA A 12 6.28 17.68 -4.58
N GLY A 13 5.03 18.11 -4.81
CA GLY A 13 4.35 17.90 -6.08
C GLY A 13 4.04 16.44 -6.37
N LEU A 14 3.70 15.67 -5.34
CA LEU A 14 3.33 14.26 -5.45
C LEU A 14 1.82 14.07 -5.59
N ILE A 15 1.04 14.86 -4.86
CA ILE A 15 -0.43 14.88 -4.94
C ILE A 15 -0.95 16.30 -5.03
N HIS A 16 -2.10 16.46 -5.66
CA HIS A 16 -2.83 17.72 -5.69
C HIS A 16 -4.29 17.49 -5.31
N PRO A 17 -4.89 18.29 -4.39
CA PRO A 17 -6.28 18.14 -4.03
C PRO A 17 -7.20 18.47 -5.22
N SER A 18 -8.23 17.65 -5.43
CA SER A 18 -9.28 17.88 -6.41
C SER A 18 -10.54 18.41 -5.73
N ASN A 19 -11.18 17.57 -4.95
CA ASN A 19 -12.33 17.89 -4.13
C ASN A 19 -12.18 17.19 -2.76
N PRO A 20 -13.04 17.45 -1.77
CA PRO A 20 -12.89 16.88 -0.44
C PRO A 20 -12.72 15.36 -0.47
N GLY A 21 -11.55 14.89 0.02
CA GLY A 21 -11.21 13.47 0.08
C GLY A 21 -10.80 12.82 -1.25
N CYS A 22 -10.59 13.61 -2.31
CA CYS A 22 -10.16 13.15 -3.63
C CYS A 22 -8.90 13.89 -4.07
N TYR A 23 -7.95 13.18 -4.67
CA TYR A 23 -6.65 13.72 -5.06
C TYR A 23 -6.26 13.30 -6.47
N TYR A 24 -5.56 14.20 -7.17
CA TYR A 24 -4.75 13.83 -8.32
C TYR A 24 -3.46 13.18 -7.81
N TYR A 25 -3.09 12.05 -8.38
CA TYR A 25 -1.80 11.40 -8.18
C TYR A 25 -0.87 11.86 -9.30
N LEU A 26 0.19 12.59 -8.97
CA LEU A 26 1.12 13.12 -9.95
C LEU A 26 2.16 12.05 -10.35
N PRO A 27 2.93 12.22 -11.44
CA PRO A 27 3.71 11.14 -12.06
C PRO A 27 4.62 10.36 -11.10
N ALA A 28 5.31 11.04 -10.18
CA ALA A 28 6.18 10.36 -9.21
C ALA A 28 5.38 9.49 -8.22
N THR A 29 4.18 9.93 -7.81
CA THR A 29 3.28 9.12 -6.97
C THR A 29 2.75 7.92 -7.72
N VAL A 30 2.33 8.09 -8.98
CA VAL A 30 1.86 6.98 -9.81
C VAL A 30 2.96 5.92 -9.92
N ARG A 31 4.19 6.33 -10.18
CA ARG A 31 5.35 5.43 -10.25
C ARG A 31 5.57 4.66 -8.93
N SER A 32 5.51 5.33 -7.78
CA SER A 32 5.61 4.68 -6.47
C SER A 32 4.44 3.73 -6.20
N MET A 33 3.22 4.10 -6.59
CA MET A 33 2.05 3.23 -6.49
C MET A 33 2.18 1.98 -7.36
N GLU A 34 2.68 2.09 -8.59
CA GLU A 34 2.92 0.95 -9.48
C GLU A 34 3.94 -0.02 -8.89
N LYS A 35 4.98 0.49 -8.22
CA LYS A 35 5.94 -0.35 -7.47
C LYS A 35 5.26 -1.08 -6.32
N LEU A 36 4.45 -0.38 -5.52
CA LEU A 36 3.70 -1.01 -4.43
C LEU A 36 2.72 -2.07 -4.96
N VAL A 37 2.01 -1.78 -6.05
CA VAL A 37 1.11 -2.73 -6.71
C VAL A 37 1.86 -3.99 -7.14
N ARG A 38 3.05 -3.86 -7.76
CA ARG A 38 3.88 -5.01 -8.14
C ARG A 38 4.31 -5.84 -6.93
N LEU A 39 4.69 -5.22 -5.82
CA LEU A 39 5.01 -5.93 -4.57
C LEU A 39 3.80 -6.70 -4.02
N ILE A 40 2.63 -6.07 -4.01
CA ILE A 40 1.38 -6.71 -3.60
C ILE A 40 1.06 -7.88 -4.54
N ASP A 41 1.18 -7.71 -5.86
CA ASP A 41 0.96 -8.77 -6.84
C ASP A 41 1.89 -9.97 -6.59
N GLN A 42 3.17 -9.73 -6.32
CA GLN A 42 4.13 -10.79 -6.00
C GLN A 42 3.72 -11.59 -4.77
N GLU A 43 3.32 -10.93 -3.69
CA GLU A 43 2.91 -11.61 -2.45
C GLU A 43 1.59 -12.36 -2.63
N MET A 44 0.61 -11.78 -3.33
CA MET A 44 -0.68 -12.44 -3.57
C MET A 44 -0.55 -13.63 -4.52
N GLN A 45 0.20 -13.49 -5.61
CA GLN A 45 0.46 -14.59 -6.54
C GLN A 45 1.30 -15.70 -5.88
N GLY A 46 2.23 -15.33 -4.99
CA GLY A 46 3.04 -16.29 -4.23
C GLY A 46 2.25 -17.25 -3.34
N ILE A 47 1.02 -16.88 -2.98
CA ILE A 47 0.09 -17.75 -2.23
C ILE A 47 -1.03 -18.33 -3.11
N GLY A 48 -0.91 -18.25 -4.45
CA GLY A 48 -1.89 -18.78 -5.39
C GLY A 48 -3.03 -17.80 -5.75
N GLY A 49 -2.93 -16.53 -5.38
CA GLY A 49 -3.90 -15.50 -5.73
C GLY A 49 -3.96 -15.23 -7.23
N GLN A 50 -5.16 -15.12 -7.77
CA GLN A 50 -5.44 -14.81 -9.17
C GLN A 50 -6.04 -13.41 -9.27
N LYS A 51 -5.44 -12.56 -10.11
CA LYS A 51 -5.88 -11.19 -10.29
C LYS A 51 -7.04 -11.11 -11.29
N LEU A 52 -8.07 -10.36 -10.90
CA LEU A 52 -9.20 -10.01 -11.77
C LEU A 52 -9.47 -8.51 -11.66
N ASP A 53 -10.42 -8.01 -12.44
CA ASP A 53 -10.90 -6.63 -12.37
C ASP A 53 -12.43 -6.65 -12.40
N MET A 54 -13.06 -6.05 -11.40
CA MET A 54 -14.52 -6.00 -11.25
C MET A 54 -15.02 -4.57 -11.42
N PRO A 55 -16.23 -4.39 -11.97
CA PRO A 55 -16.81 -3.06 -12.14
C PRO A 55 -16.94 -2.30 -10.82
N SER A 56 -16.57 -1.02 -10.81
CA SER A 56 -16.80 -0.12 -9.68
C SER A 56 -18.25 0.35 -9.59
N LEU A 57 -19.02 0.26 -10.69
CA LEU A 57 -20.45 0.55 -10.73
C LEU A 57 -21.22 -0.72 -10.34
N CYS A 58 -21.69 -0.78 -9.10
CA CYS A 58 -22.32 -1.95 -8.52
C CYS A 58 -23.84 -1.81 -8.54
N SER A 59 -24.56 -2.88 -8.94
CA SER A 59 -26.03 -2.89 -8.92
C SER A 59 -26.56 -2.82 -7.48
N ALA A 60 -27.55 -1.98 -7.25
CA ALA A 60 -28.24 -1.91 -5.96
C ALA A 60 -28.94 -3.23 -5.57
N GLU A 61 -29.32 -4.05 -6.55
CA GLU A 61 -29.96 -5.33 -6.31
C GLU A 61 -29.05 -6.29 -5.54
N LEU A 62 -27.76 -6.38 -5.89
CA LEU A 62 -26.79 -7.21 -5.17
C LEU A 62 -26.67 -6.79 -3.70
N TRP A 63 -26.59 -5.48 -3.47
CA TRP A 63 -26.48 -4.90 -2.13
C TRP A 63 -27.76 -5.05 -1.30
N ARG A 64 -28.94 -5.08 -1.94
CA ARG A 64 -30.21 -5.40 -1.28
C ARG A 64 -30.30 -6.87 -0.89
N ARG A 65 -29.80 -7.77 -1.73
CA ARG A 65 -29.79 -9.20 -1.41
C ARG A 65 -28.95 -9.50 -0.16
N SER A 66 -27.82 -8.80 0.02
CA SER A 66 -26.98 -8.91 1.22
C SER A 66 -27.46 -8.09 2.41
N GLU A 67 -28.56 -7.32 2.25
CA GLU A 67 -29.11 -6.36 3.22
C GLU A 67 -28.18 -5.18 3.55
N ARG A 68 -27.03 -5.09 2.87
CA ARG A 68 -26.03 -4.03 3.11
C ARG A 68 -26.40 -2.70 2.46
N TRP A 69 -27.35 -2.67 1.53
CA TRP A 69 -27.80 -1.41 0.92
C TRP A 69 -28.26 -0.39 1.97
N ASP A 70 -29.08 -0.82 2.93
CA ASP A 70 -29.57 0.05 3.98
C ASP A 70 -28.60 0.13 5.17
N LEU A 71 -27.92 -0.97 5.50
CA LEU A 71 -26.94 -1.02 6.59
C LEU A 71 -25.80 -0.02 6.40
N MET A 72 -25.24 0.08 5.19
CA MET A 72 -24.18 1.04 4.85
C MET A 72 -24.68 2.50 4.80
N GLY A 73 -25.96 2.70 4.65
CA GLY A 73 -26.59 4.01 4.76
C GLY A 73 -25.98 5.08 3.87
N LYS A 74 -25.51 6.16 4.48
CA LYS A 74 -24.94 7.33 3.80
C LYS A 74 -23.49 7.12 3.34
N GLU A 75 -22.85 6.03 3.73
CA GLU A 75 -21.47 5.73 3.30
C GLU A 75 -21.40 5.32 1.83
N LEU A 76 -22.54 4.83 1.28
CA LEU A 76 -22.65 4.50 -0.15
C LEU A 76 -22.87 5.73 -1.02
N PHE A 77 -22.04 5.93 -2.03
CA PHE A 77 -22.37 6.81 -3.16
C PHE A 77 -23.42 6.14 -4.03
N ARG A 78 -24.70 6.50 -3.83
CA ARG A 78 -25.84 5.98 -4.59
C ARG A 78 -26.11 6.85 -5.80
N LEU A 79 -26.44 6.23 -6.93
CA LEU A 79 -26.75 6.92 -8.18
C LEU A 79 -27.85 6.18 -8.94
N ARG A 80 -28.48 6.88 -9.87
CA ARG A 80 -29.44 6.33 -10.83
C ARG A 80 -28.98 6.61 -12.24
N ASP A 81 -29.15 5.64 -13.11
CA ASP A 81 -28.92 5.84 -14.52
C ASP A 81 -30.09 6.55 -15.20
N ARG A 82 -29.97 6.83 -16.52
CA ARG A 82 -31.02 7.48 -17.32
C ARG A 82 -32.32 6.68 -17.41
N HIS A 83 -32.30 5.39 -17.11
CA HIS A 83 -33.45 4.50 -17.13
C HIS A 83 -34.07 4.31 -15.74
N GLY A 84 -33.50 4.93 -14.71
CA GLY A 84 -33.97 4.84 -13.34
C GLY A 84 -33.45 3.66 -12.55
N ALA A 85 -32.55 2.83 -13.14
CA ALA A 85 -31.89 1.76 -12.42
C ALA A 85 -30.94 2.32 -11.35
N GLU A 86 -30.93 1.68 -10.18
CA GLU A 86 -30.15 2.13 -9.03
C GLU A 86 -28.82 1.39 -8.93
N TYR A 87 -27.78 2.13 -8.61
CA TYR A 87 -26.41 1.67 -8.47
C TYR A 87 -25.75 2.33 -7.26
N CYS A 88 -24.58 1.78 -6.87
CA CYS A 88 -23.62 2.48 -6.03
C CYS A 88 -22.23 2.39 -6.64
N LEU A 89 -21.35 3.33 -6.24
CA LEU A 89 -19.91 3.17 -6.46
C LEU A 89 -19.37 2.24 -5.38
N GLY A 90 -18.67 1.18 -5.78
CA GLY A 90 -18.26 0.08 -4.91
C GLY A 90 -17.31 0.51 -3.79
N PRO A 91 -17.71 0.40 -2.52
CA PRO A 91 -16.80 0.56 -1.37
C PRO A 91 -16.00 -0.71 -1.09
N THR A 92 -16.50 -1.86 -1.56
CA THR A 92 -15.98 -3.23 -1.45
C THR A 92 -16.77 -4.14 -2.39
N HIS A 93 -16.37 -5.40 -2.59
CA HIS A 93 -16.96 -6.25 -3.65
C HIS A 93 -17.34 -7.67 -3.20
N GLU A 94 -17.69 -7.90 -1.95
CA GLU A 94 -18.12 -9.23 -1.45
C GLU A 94 -19.29 -9.77 -2.27
N GLU A 95 -20.29 -8.94 -2.53
CA GLU A 95 -21.48 -9.30 -3.29
C GLU A 95 -21.14 -9.67 -4.74
N ALA A 96 -20.37 -8.80 -5.39
CA ALA A 96 -20.04 -8.94 -6.80
C ALA A 96 -19.21 -10.20 -7.09
N VAL A 97 -18.17 -10.48 -6.28
CA VAL A 97 -17.31 -11.64 -6.47
C VAL A 97 -18.05 -12.94 -6.17
N THR A 98 -18.95 -12.91 -5.17
CA THR A 98 -19.73 -14.11 -4.81
C THR A 98 -20.78 -14.43 -5.87
N GLU A 99 -21.44 -13.41 -6.44
CA GLU A 99 -22.33 -13.59 -7.58
C GLU A 99 -21.58 -14.08 -8.82
N LEU A 100 -20.41 -13.49 -9.11
CA LEU A 100 -19.55 -13.94 -10.21
C LEU A 100 -19.27 -15.44 -10.09
N LEU A 101 -18.87 -15.92 -8.90
CA LEU A 101 -18.60 -17.33 -8.67
C LEU A 101 -19.85 -18.18 -8.86
N ALA A 102 -20.98 -17.78 -8.27
CA ALA A 102 -22.25 -18.50 -8.39
C ALA A 102 -22.73 -18.59 -9.85
N SER A 103 -22.48 -17.57 -10.66
CA SER A 103 -22.85 -17.54 -12.08
C SER A 103 -22.06 -18.51 -12.96
N GLN A 104 -20.88 -18.95 -12.53
CA GLN A 104 -20.06 -19.92 -13.26
C GLN A 104 -20.58 -21.36 -13.15
N GLY A 105 -21.65 -21.59 -12.39
CA GLY A 105 -22.18 -22.91 -12.10
C GLY A 105 -21.50 -23.57 -10.90
N THR A 106 -21.81 -24.86 -10.71
CA THR A 106 -21.31 -25.60 -9.54
C THR A 106 -19.86 -26.03 -9.75
N LEU A 107 -18.97 -25.56 -8.90
CA LEU A 107 -17.55 -25.93 -8.89
C LEU A 107 -17.35 -27.35 -8.37
N SER A 108 -16.21 -27.97 -8.71
CA SER A 108 -15.71 -29.14 -8.02
C SER A 108 -14.87 -28.75 -6.81
N TYR A 109 -14.92 -29.54 -5.74
CA TYR A 109 -14.02 -29.36 -4.58
C TYR A 109 -12.53 -29.30 -4.95
N ARG A 110 -12.13 -29.89 -6.08
CA ARG A 110 -10.75 -29.87 -6.60
C ARG A 110 -10.31 -28.52 -7.13
N GLN A 111 -11.25 -27.62 -7.39
CA GLN A 111 -10.98 -26.26 -7.85
C GLN A 111 -10.78 -25.27 -6.69
N LEU A 112 -11.03 -25.71 -5.47
CA LEU A 112 -10.88 -24.93 -4.24
C LEU A 112 -9.56 -25.27 -3.52
N PRO A 113 -8.92 -24.33 -2.85
CA PRO A 113 -9.38 -22.96 -2.65
C PRO A 113 -9.24 -22.09 -3.91
N LEU A 114 -10.14 -21.12 -4.07
CA LEU A 114 -10.00 -20.02 -5.02
C LEU A 114 -9.65 -18.75 -4.26
N LEU A 115 -8.57 -18.09 -4.69
CA LEU A 115 -8.10 -16.83 -4.14
C LEU A 115 -8.16 -15.79 -5.26
N LEU A 116 -9.17 -14.93 -5.26
CA LEU A 116 -9.41 -13.93 -6.30
C LEU A 116 -9.15 -12.54 -5.74
N TYR A 117 -8.33 -11.72 -6.38
CA TYR A 117 -8.06 -10.38 -5.90
C TYR A 117 -8.05 -9.35 -7.02
N GLN A 118 -8.35 -8.11 -6.64
CA GLN A 118 -8.24 -6.95 -7.51
C GLN A 118 -7.50 -5.81 -6.81
N ILE A 119 -7.00 -4.86 -7.59
CA ILE A 119 -6.45 -3.59 -7.10
C ILE A 119 -7.13 -2.48 -7.88
N THR A 120 -8.19 -1.93 -7.30
CA THR A 120 -9.09 -0.98 -7.96
C THR A 120 -9.42 0.19 -7.06
N ARG A 121 -10.05 1.21 -7.63
CA ARG A 121 -10.60 2.33 -6.86
C ARG A 121 -11.81 1.90 -6.07
N LYS A 122 -11.89 2.37 -4.84
CA LYS A 122 -13.04 2.23 -3.95
C LYS A 122 -13.58 3.60 -3.58
N PHE A 123 -14.85 3.64 -3.25
CA PHE A 123 -15.61 4.87 -3.01
C PHE A 123 -16.39 4.76 -1.72
N ARG A 124 -16.14 5.70 -0.80
CA ARG A 124 -16.87 5.80 0.47
C ARG A 124 -17.23 7.26 0.71
N ASP A 125 -18.50 7.57 0.98
CA ASP A 125 -18.92 8.92 1.29
C ASP A 125 -18.53 9.29 2.73
N GLU A 126 -17.23 9.39 2.94
CA GLU A 126 -16.63 9.75 4.22
C GLU A 126 -17.09 11.15 4.66
N PRO A 127 -17.75 11.29 5.82
CA PRO A 127 -18.31 12.58 6.25
C PRO A 127 -17.22 13.61 6.61
N LYS A 128 -16.04 13.16 7.00
CA LYS A 128 -14.91 14.00 7.41
C LYS A 128 -13.61 13.50 6.80
N PRO A 129 -13.42 13.64 5.48
CA PRO A 129 -12.16 13.27 4.86
C PRO A 129 -11.04 14.16 5.41
N ARG A 130 -9.91 13.54 5.76
CA ARG A 130 -8.79 14.22 6.41
C ARG A 130 -7.48 13.49 6.22
N PHE A 131 -6.38 14.15 6.54
CA PHE A 131 -5.04 13.59 6.51
C PHE A 131 -4.62 13.06 5.11
N GLY A 132 -5.03 13.78 4.06
CA GLY A 132 -4.63 13.45 2.69
C GLY A 132 -5.11 12.08 2.24
N LEU A 133 -4.18 11.20 1.90
CA LEU A 133 -4.49 9.86 1.42
C LEU A 133 -4.79 8.84 2.54
N LEU A 134 -4.67 9.23 3.81
CA LEU A 134 -4.99 8.34 4.93
C LEU A 134 -6.51 8.12 5.08
N ARG A 135 -7.33 9.15 4.83
CA ARG A 135 -8.78 9.06 4.92
C ARG A 135 -9.48 9.86 3.82
N GLY A 136 -9.59 9.24 2.67
CA GLY A 136 -10.21 9.80 1.47
C GLY A 136 -11.58 9.22 1.16
N ARG A 137 -12.24 9.80 0.14
CA ARG A 137 -13.55 9.33 -0.38
C ARG A 137 -13.38 8.46 -1.63
N GLU A 138 -12.29 8.62 -2.34
CA GLU A 138 -11.87 7.81 -3.48
C GLU A 138 -10.41 7.40 -3.26
N PHE A 139 -10.10 6.10 -3.29
CA PHE A 139 -8.79 5.57 -2.95
C PHE A 139 -8.55 4.21 -3.62
N TYR A 140 -7.29 3.78 -3.74
CA TYR A 140 -6.95 2.46 -4.24
C TYR A 140 -6.89 1.44 -3.11
N MET A 141 -7.54 0.31 -3.33
CA MET A 141 -7.54 -0.83 -2.41
C MET A 141 -7.21 -2.12 -3.17
N LYS A 142 -6.36 -2.96 -2.59
CA LYS A 142 -6.32 -4.36 -2.94
C LYS A 142 -7.35 -5.07 -2.06
N ASP A 143 -8.31 -5.70 -2.67
CA ASP A 143 -9.28 -6.57 -2.02
C ASP A 143 -9.20 -7.98 -2.61
N MET A 144 -9.01 -8.97 -1.72
CA MET A 144 -8.97 -10.39 -2.05
C MET A 144 -10.15 -11.08 -1.38
N TYR A 145 -10.71 -12.03 -2.11
CA TYR A 145 -11.81 -12.88 -1.66
C TYR A 145 -11.41 -14.33 -1.85
N THR A 146 -11.60 -15.14 -0.82
CA THR A 146 -11.26 -16.56 -0.86
C THR A 146 -12.48 -17.41 -0.71
N PHE A 147 -12.44 -18.57 -1.34
CA PHE A 147 -13.52 -19.58 -1.31
C PHE A 147 -12.88 -20.92 -1.01
N ASP A 148 -13.30 -21.55 0.07
CA ASP A 148 -12.73 -22.77 0.61
C ASP A 148 -13.78 -23.85 0.80
N VAL A 149 -13.33 -25.12 0.91
CA VAL A 149 -14.22 -26.30 1.04
C VAL A 149 -14.76 -26.50 2.46
N SER A 150 -14.12 -25.92 3.46
CA SER A 150 -14.47 -26.08 4.88
C SER A 150 -13.94 -24.92 5.71
N GLU A 151 -14.47 -24.77 6.91
CA GLU A 151 -14.01 -23.81 7.90
C GLU A 151 -12.52 -23.96 8.21
N GLU A 152 -12.05 -25.21 8.40
CA GLU A 152 -10.63 -25.51 8.64
C GLU A 152 -9.75 -25.05 7.48
N ALA A 153 -10.14 -25.36 6.24
CA ALA A 153 -9.42 -24.93 5.05
C ALA A 153 -9.40 -23.39 4.94
N ALA A 154 -10.52 -22.73 5.25
CA ALA A 154 -10.61 -21.27 5.24
C ALA A 154 -9.69 -20.61 6.28
N TYR A 155 -9.52 -21.22 7.46
CA TYR A 155 -8.54 -20.73 8.45
C TYR A 155 -7.10 -20.87 7.97
N HIS A 156 -6.74 -21.99 7.30
CA HIS A 156 -5.42 -22.12 6.69
C HIS A 156 -5.16 -21.05 5.61
N THR A 157 -6.15 -20.82 4.75
CA THR A 157 -6.09 -19.76 3.74
C THR A 157 -5.96 -18.39 4.40
N TYR A 158 -6.74 -18.11 5.46
CA TYR A 158 -6.68 -16.88 6.23
C TYR A 158 -5.28 -16.62 6.78
N GLU A 159 -4.68 -17.61 7.42
CA GLU A 159 -3.34 -17.50 7.98
C GLU A 159 -2.28 -17.26 6.90
N SER A 160 -2.40 -17.96 5.75
CA SER A 160 -1.51 -17.77 4.59
C SER A 160 -1.54 -16.33 4.07
N VAL A 161 -2.72 -15.70 4.00
CA VAL A 161 -2.85 -14.29 3.61
C VAL A 161 -2.26 -13.36 4.65
N CYS A 162 -2.50 -13.61 5.95
CA CYS A 162 -1.90 -12.82 7.03
C CYS A 162 -0.36 -12.85 6.98
N GLN A 163 0.22 -14.02 6.73
CA GLN A 163 1.66 -14.17 6.56
C GLN A 163 2.17 -13.42 5.31
N ALA A 164 1.42 -13.43 4.20
CA ALA A 164 1.78 -12.65 3.01
C ALA A 164 1.77 -11.15 3.29
N TYR A 165 0.81 -10.65 4.08
CA TYR A 165 0.81 -9.25 4.51
C TYR A 165 2.01 -8.92 5.39
N THR A 166 2.34 -9.78 6.33
CA THR A 166 3.53 -9.60 7.18
C THR A 166 4.82 -9.53 6.35
N ARG A 167 4.98 -10.41 5.34
CA ARG A 167 6.12 -10.36 4.41
C ARG A 167 6.15 -9.07 3.61
N LEU A 168 5.00 -8.62 3.07
CA LEU A 168 4.90 -7.37 2.32
C LEU A 168 5.43 -6.18 3.14
N PHE A 169 4.93 -6.02 4.36
CA PHE A 169 5.33 -4.91 5.23
C PHE A 169 6.77 -5.02 5.69
N SER A 170 7.28 -6.23 5.94
CA SER A 170 8.69 -6.48 6.24
C SER A 170 9.59 -6.04 5.08
N ARG A 171 9.24 -6.38 3.83
CA ARG A 171 9.97 -5.92 2.63
C ARG A 171 9.96 -4.40 2.47
N LEU A 172 8.90 -3.74 2.93
CA LEU A 172 8.82 -2.28 2.95
C LEU A 172 9.57 -1.64 4.13
N GLY A 173 10.12 -2.43 5.04
CA GLY A 173 10.76 -1.93 6.26
C GLY A 173 9.77 -1.26 7.22
N LEU A 174 8.49 -1.65 7.18
CA LEU A 174 7.44 -1.11 8.03
C LEU A 174 7.12 -2.09 9.17
N CYS A 175 7.29 -1.64 10.40
CA CYS A 175 6.94 -2.41 11.60
C CYS A 175 5.44 -2.30 11.85
N ILE A 176 4.69 -3.32 11.45
CA ILE A 176 3.25 -3.39 11.68
C ILE A 176 2.92 -4.23 12.91
N VAL A 177 1.75 -3.97 13.47
CA VAL A 177 1.14 -4.77 14.54
C VAL A 177 -0.18 -5.34 14.03
N GLN A 178 -0.32 -6.66 14.12
CA GLN A 178 -1.58 -7.34 13.82
C GLN A 178 -2.44 -7.35 15.09
N VAL A 179 -3.64 -6.80 15.04
CA VAL A 179 -4.54 -6.65 16.19
C VAL A 179 -5.87 -7.34 15.93
N HIS A 180 -6.47 -7.92 16.97
CA HIS A 180 -7.86 -8.36 16.91
C HIS A 180 -8.77 -7.16 16.71
N ALA A 181 -9.75 -7.29 15.80
CA ALA A 181 -10.65 -6.23 15.40
C ALA A 181 -12.12 -6.68 15.38
N ASP A 182 -13.02 -5.72 15.39
CA ASP A 182 -14.45 -5.97 15.16
C ASP A 182 -14.70 -6.27 13.68
N THR A 183 -15.69 -7.11 13.40
CA THR A 183 -16.06 -7.46 12.02
C THR A 183 -16.95 -6.42 11.34
N GLY A 184 -17.52 -5.49 12.08
CA GLY A 184 -18.31 -4.36 11.59
C GLY A 184 -19.38 -4.72 10.55
N ASN A 185 -19.60 -3.83 9.59
CA ASN A 185 -20.61 -3.99 8.53
C ASN A 185 -20.27 -5.10 7.52
N ILE A 186 -19.03 -5.54 7.46
CA ILE A 186 -18.61 -6.67 6.62
C ILE A 186 -19.13 -7.96 7.23
N GLY A 187 -19.02 -8.08 8.56
CA GLY A 187 -19.44 -9.24 9.32
C GLY A 187 -18.43 -10.39 9.25
N GLY A 188 -18.84 -11.54 9.75
CA GLY A 188 -17.98 -12.73 9.85
C GLY A 188 -17.74 -13.15 11.29
N LYS A 189 -16.81 -14.08 11.49
CA LYS A 189 -16.53 -14.70 12.80
C LYS A 189 -15.18 -14.29 13.39
N LEU A 190 -14.23 -13.85 12.55
CA LEU A 190 -12.88 -13.48 12.95
C LEU A 190 -12.41 -12.31 12.10
N SER A 191 -11.70 -11.37 12.73
CA SER A 191 -11.14 -10.20 12.04
C SER A 191 -9.84 -9.77 12.70
N HIS A 192 -8.85 -9.36 11.85
CA HIS A 192 -7.62 -8.71 12.30
C HIS A 192 -7.33 -7.50 11.44
N GLU A 193 -6.89 -6.44 12.09
CA GLU A 193 -6.32 -5.27 11.44
C GLU A 193 -4.79 -5.32 11.46
N PHE A 194 -4.20 -4.79 10.40
CA PHE A 194 -2.76 -4.56 10.30
C PHE A 194 -2.53 -3.07 10.51
N GLN A 195 -1.96 -2.73 11.64
CA GLN A 195 -1.82 -1.37 12.13
C GLN A 195 -0.35 -0.93 12.07
N LEU A 196 -0.11 0.24 11.49
CA LEU A 196 1.20 0.89 11.53
C LEU A 196 1.21 1.90 12.69
N PRO A 197 2.01 1.67 13.74
CA PRO A 197 2.09 2.58 14.89
C PRO A 197 2.49 4.00 14.46
N ALA A 198 1.67 4.99 14.81
CA ALA A 198 1.88 6.39 14.50
C ALA A 198 1.00 7.29 15.39
N ASP A 199 1.53 8.42 15.86
CA ASP A 199 0.81 9.36 16.73
C ASP A 199 -0.44 9.95 16.08
N ILE A 200 -0.43 10.09 14.75
CA ILE A 200 -1.56 10.57 13.95
C ILE A 200 -2.66 9.50 13.76
N GLY A 201 -2.38 8.25 14.13
CA GLY A 201 -3.32 7.15 14.03
C GLY A 201 -4.65 7.46 14.73
N GLU A 202 -5.74 7.01 14.15
CA GLU A 202 -7.08 7.22 14.68
C GLU A 202 -7.50 6.07 15.61
N ASP A 203 -6.96 4.87 15.36
CA ASP A 203 -7.28 3.67 16.13
C ASP A 203 -6.43 3.62 17.40
N ARG A 204 -7.09 3.26 18.50
CA ARG A 204 -6.44 3.07 19.79
C ARG A 204 -6.13 1.58 19.96
N LEU A 205 -4.87 1.28 20.16
CA LEU A 205 -4.35 -0.07 20.25
C LEU A 205 -3.86 -0.37 21.66
N LEU A 206 -4.07 -1.59 22.12
CA LEU A 206 -3.45 -2.15 23.31
C LEU A 206 -2.39 -3.17 22.89
N VAL A 207 -1.15 -2.95 23.29
CA VAL A 207 -0.01 -3.82 22.98
C VAL A 207 0.61 -4.32 24.27
N CYS A 208 0.83 -5.63 24.36
CA CYS A 208 1.47 -6.23 25.52
C CYS A 208 2.98 -5.97 25.52
N GLY A 209 3.53 -5.53 26.65
CA GLY A 209 4.97 -5.31 26.80
C GLY A 209 5.80 -6.60 26.94
N SER A 210 5.17 -7.75 27.15
CA SER A 210 5.85 -9.02 27.48
C SER A 210 5.63 -10.13 26.44
N CYS A 211 4.59 -10.05 25.61
CA CYS A 211 4.32 -11.02 24.54
C CYS A 211 3.82 -10.30 23.27
N SER A 212 3.52 -11.07 22.22
CA SER A 212 3.04 -10.55 20.93
C SER A 212 1.56 -10.17 20.90
N PHE A 213 0.85 -10.25 22.03
CA PHE A 213 -0.57 -9.90 22.07
C PHE A 213 -0.79 -8.41 21.78
N SER A 214 -1.73 -8.14 20.89
CA SER A 214 -2.22 -6.80 20.61
C SER A 214 -3.67 -6.85 20.16
N ALA A 215 -4.43 -5.81 20.49
CA ALA A 215 -5.85 -5.71 20.19
C ALA A 215 -6.27 -4.26 19.98
N ASN A 216 -7.32 -4.03 19.19
CA ASN A 216 -7.99 -2.74 19.18
C ASN A 216 -8.72 -2.55 20.53
N VAL A 217 -8.66 -1.35 21.11
CA VAL A 217 -9.31 -1.03 22.39
C VAL A 217 -10.79 -1.41 22.38
N GLU A 218 -11.46 -1.28 21.24
CA GLU A 218 -12.89 -1.58 21.08
C GLU A 218 -13.23 -3.06 21.29
N THR A 219 -12.27 -3.96 21.13
CA THR A 219 -12.45 -5.41 21.31
C THR A 219 -12.16 -5.90 22.74
N MET A 220 -11.76 -5.00 23.63
CA MET A 220 -11.33 -5.31 24.98
C MET A 220 -12.29 -4.76 26.03
N GLU A 221 -12.31 -5.43 27.19
CA GLU A 221 -13.05 -4.91 28.35
C GLU A 221 -12.49 -3.55 28.79
N PRO A 222 -13.37 -2.54 28.99
CA PRO A 222 -12.92 -1.21 29.38
C PRO A 222 -12.07 -1.23 30.66
N GLY A 223 -10.90 -0.59 30.62
CA GLY A 223 -10.01 -0.45 31.78
C GLY A 223 -9.13 -1.65 32.08
N ARG A 224 -9.12 -2.69 31.24
CA ARG A 224 -8.23 -3.83 31.39
C ARG A 224 -6.78 -3.43 31.16
N THR A 225 -5.90 -3.73 32.11
CA THR A 225 -4.46 -3.41 32.05
C THR A 225 -3.57 -4.64 31.96
N ASP A 226 -4.09 -5.82 32.27
CA ASP A 226 -3.38 -7.09 32.20
C ASP A 226 -3.56 -7.76 30.83
N CYS A 227 -2.53 -8.42 30.34
CA CYS A 227 -2.58 -9.14 29.08
C CYS A 227 -3.41 -10.42 29.18
N PRO A 228 -4.43 -10.62 28.34
CA PRO A 228 -5.26 -11.85 28.39
C PRO A 228 -4.51 -13.10 27.90
N GLN A 229 -3.43 -12.94 27.13
CA GLN A 229 -2.69 -14.06 26.58
C GLN A 229 -1.61 -14.58 27.54
N CYS A 230 -0.71 -13.73 28.04
CA CYS A 230 0.38 -14.17 28.89
C CYS A 230 0.10 -13.98 30.39
N GLN A 231 -0.92 -13.18 30.75
CA GLN A 231 -1.32 -12.87 32.14
C GLN A 231 -0.24 -12.18 33.00
N GLU A 232 0.96 -11.98 32.47
CA GLU A 232 2.11 -11.39 33.16
C GLU A 232 2.43 -9.98 32.67
N GLY A 233 2.11 -9.69 31.39
CA GLY A 233 2.43 -8.43 30.74
C GLY A 233 1.37 -7.35 30.98
N THR A 234 1.83 -6.09 31.06
CA THR A 234 0.95 -4.92 31.09
C THR A 234 0.65 -4.46 29.68
N LEU A 235 -0.61 -4.13 29.42
CA LEU A 235 -1.06 -3.55 28.16
C LEU A 235 -0.73 -2.06 28.12
N MET A 236 -0.03 -1.65 27.06
CA MET A 236 0.30 -0.25 26.78
C MET A 236 -0.57 0.26 25.66
N GLU A 237 -1.12 1.46 25.84
CA GLU A 237 -1.91 2.10 24.79
C GLU A 237 -1.00 2.78 23.76
N SER A 238 -1.29 2.59 22.49
CA SER A 238 -0.66 3.28 21.37
C SER A 238 -1.71 3.66 20.34
N LYS A 239 -1.30 4.40 19.31
CA LYS A 239 -2.17 4.72 18.16
C LYS A 239 -1.63 4.07 16.91
N GLY A 240 -2.53 3.71 16.01
CA GLY A 240 -2.18 3.09 14.73
C GLY A 240 -2.93 3.65 13.54
N ILE A 241 -2.32 3.48 12.38
CA ILE A 241 -2.95 3.69 11.08
C ILE A 241 -3.28 2.30 10.52
N GLU A 242 -4.56 1.99 10.34
CA GLU A 242 -5.01 0.76 9.72
C GLU A 242 -4.59 0.73 8.24
N VAL A 243 -3.66 -0.14 7.89
CA VAL A 243 -3.15 -0.29 6.52
C VAL A 243 -3.68 -1.54 5.80
N GLY A 244 -4.22 -2.49 6.56
CA GLY A 244 -4.84 -3.69 6.05
C GLY A 244 -5.84 -4.28 7.04
N HIS A 245 -6.79 -5.06 6.52
CA HIS A 245 -7.83 -5.70 7.31
C HIS A 245 -8.16 -7.06 6.71
N THR A 246 -8.30 -8.07 7.56
CA THR A 246 -8.61 -9.44 7.17
C THR A 246 -9.85 -9.93 7.89
N PHE A 247 -10.72 -10.67 7.18
CA PHE A 247 -11.98 -11.18 7.69
C PHE A 247 -12.15 -12.64 7.32
N TYR A 248 -12.56 -13.48 8.26
CA TYR A 248 -13.16 -14.76 7.99
C TYR A 248 -14.67 -14.59 8.01
N LEU A 249 -15.31 -14.72 6.85
CA LEU A 249 -16.73 -14.41 6.62
C LEU A 249 -17.66 -15.60 6.89
N GLY A 250 -17.10 -16.82 6.95
CA GLY A 250 -17.92 -18.03 6.95
C GLY A 250 -18.71 -18.17 5.66
N THR A 251 -19.98 -18.51 5.79
CA THR A 251 -20.90 -18.70 4.65
C THR A 251 -21.86 -17.52 4.44
N LYS A 252 -21.62 -16.37 5.07
CA LYS A 252 -22.53 -15.22 5.05
C LYS A 252 -22.96 -14.83 3.64
N TYR A 253 -22.01 -14.61 2.73
CA TYR A 253 -22.30 -14.19 1.35
C TYR A 253 -22.56 -15.40 0.44
N SER A 254 -21.76 -16.45 0.56
CA SER A 254 -21.89 -17.64 -0.26
C SER A 254 -23.25 -18.31 -0.13
N HIS A 255 -23.85 -18.29 1.05
CA HIS A 255 -25.22 -18.77 1.27
C HIS A 255 -26.25 -17.89 0.55
N ILE A 256 -26.15 -16.56 0.69
CA ILE A 256 -27.08 -15.60 0.08
C ILE A 256 -27.07 -15.69 -1.45
N PHE A 257 -25.89 -15.81 -2.05
CA PHE A 257 -25.70 -15.85 -3.50
C PHE A 257 -25.68 -17.27 -4.10
N ASN A 258 -25.80 -18.30 -3.25
CA ASN A 258 -25.77 -19.70 -3.63
C ASN A 258 -24.45 -20.10 -4.34
N ALA A 259 -23.33 -19.60 -3.81
CA ALA A 259 -21.99 -19.96 -4.27
C ALA A 259 -21.60 -21.33 -3.72
N THR A 260 -21.86 -22.38 -4.52
CA THR A 260 -21.74 -23.78 -4.12
C THR A 260 -20.69 -24.55 -4.93
N PHE A 261 -20.24 -25.64 -4.36
CA PHE A 261 -19.35 -26.60 -5.01
C PHE A 261 -19.83 -28.04 -4.75
N ASN A 262 -19.45 -28.98 -5.61
CA ASN A 262 -19.67 -30.41 -5.36
C ASN A 262 -18.55 -30.96 -4.48
N ASN A 263 -18.90 -31.48 -3.32
CA ASN A 263 -17.98 -32.12 -2.40
C ASN A 263 -17.51 -33.51 -2.91
N THR A 264 -16.70 -34.20 -2.13
CA THR A 264 -16.15 -35.53 -2.48
C THR A 264 -17.21 -36.61 -2.73
N GLN A 265 -18.44 -36.41 -2.21
CA GLN A 265 -19.59 -37.29 -2.43
C GLN A 265 -20.48 -36.83 -3.59
N ASN A 266 -20.01 -35.86 -4.39
CA ASN A 266 -20.76 -35.22 -5.48
C ASN A 266 -22.08 -34.54 -5.01
N LYS A 267 -22.11 -34.05 -3.77
CA LYS A 267 -23.25 -33.32 -3.22
C LYS A 267 -22.89 -31.81 -3.16
N PRO A 268 -23.86 -30.93 -3.43
CA PRO A 268 -23.63 -29.48 -3.32
C PRO A 268 -23.38 -29.08 -1.87
N ALA A 269 -22.37 -28.25 -1.66
CA ALA A 269 -22.01 -27.64 -0.40
C ALA A 269 -21.73 -26.14 -0.63
N VAL A 270 -21.97 -25.32 0.36
CA VAL A 270 -21.71 -23.88 0.32
C VAL A 270 -20.24 -23.63 0.62
N THR A 271 -19.61 -22.71 -0.13
CA THR A 271 -18.19 -22.34 0.10
C THR A 271 -18.03 -21.49 1.37
N GLU A 272 -16.93 -21.73 2.08
CA GLU A 272 -16.47 -20.81 3.15
C GLU A 272 -15.67 -19.68 2.55
N MET A 273 -15.85 -18.47 3.07
CA MET A 273 -15.27 -17.26 2.47
C MET A 273 -14.38 -16.49 3.43
N GLY A 274 -13.37 -15.85 2.87
CA GLY A 274 -12.58 -14.81 3.51
C GLY A 274 -12.55 -13.55 2.65
N CYS A 275 -12.30 -12.40 3.31
CA CYS A 275 -12.11 -11.09 2.68
C CYS A 275 -10.88 -10.42 3.26
N PHE A 276 -10.00 -9.87 2.39
CA PHE A 276 -8.70 -9.38 2.80
C PHE A 276 -8.37 -8.09 2.06
N GLY A 277 -8.42 -6.95 2.76
CA GLY A 277 -8.18 -5.62 2.22
C GLY A 277 -6.79 -5.06 2.54
N LEU A 278 -6.20 -4.33 1.60
CA LEU A 278 -5.05 -3.44 1.80
C LEU A 278 -5.36 -2.09 1.19
N GLY A 279 -5.24 -1.03 1.99
CA GLY A 279 -5.39 0.33 1.51
C GLY A 279 -4.12 0.80 0.79
N VAL A 280 -4.02 0.61 -0.53
CA VAL A 280 -2.80 0.87 -1.31
C VAL A 280 -2.33 2.31 -1.17
N THR A 281 -3.22 3.27 -1.38
CA THR A 281 -2.91 4.70 -1.21
C THR A 281 -2.63 5.06 0.24
N ARG A 282 -3.31 4.40 1.18
CA ARG A 282 -3.09 4.59 2.61
C ARG A 282 -1.73 4.04 3.06
N ILE A 283 -1.29 2.88 2.57
CA ILE A 283 0.05 2.32 2.82
C ILE A 283 1.12 3.31 2.39
N LEU A 284 1.01 3.88 1.20
CA LEU A 284 1.97 4.86 0.69
C LEU A 284 2.06 6.09 1.59
N ALA A 285 0.91 6.67 1.95
CA ALA A 285 0.87 7.84 2.83
C ALA A 285 1.35 7.54 4.25
N ALA A 286 0.98 6.38 4.80
CA ALA A 286 1.40 5.95 6.13
C ALA A 286 2.92 5.70 6.20
N ALA A 287 3.51 5.08 5.18
CA ALA A 287 4.95 4.92 5.08
C ALA A 287 5.67 6.28 5.08
N ILE A 288 5.19 7.25 4.29
CA ILE A 288 5.73 8.61 4.28
C ILE A 288 5.54 9.27 5.67
N GLU A 289 4.39 9.07 6.32
CA GLU A 289 4.12 9.65 7.64
C GLU A 289 5.14 9.20 8.69
N VAL A 290 5.44 7.90 8.74
CA VAL A 290 6.32 7.35 9.79
C VAL A 290 7.80 7.49 9.47
N MET A 291 8.21 7.39 8.20
CA MET A 291 9.62 7.37 7.82
C MET A 291 10.22 8.76 7.55
N SER A 292 9.39 9.74 7.19
CA SER A 292 9.85 11.07 6.77
C SER A 292 10.25 11.96 7.95
N THR A 293 11.18 12.88 7.68
CA THR A 293 11.45 14.00 8.58
C THR A 293 10.36 15.07 8.46
N GLU A 294 10.44 16.13 9.25
CA GLU A 294 9.49 17.24 9.14
C GLU A 294 9.59 18.02 7.82
N GLU A 295 10.74 17.96 7.15
CA GLU A 295 11.00 18.79 5.96
C GLU A 295 11.18 18.00 4.66
N ALA A 296 11.42 16.69 4.74
CA ALA A 296 11.81 15.87 3.60
C ALA A 296 11.18 14.47 3.66
N ILE A 297 10.71 14.01 2.51
CA ILE A 297 10.18 12.65 2.34
C ILE A 297 11.31 11.64 2.50
N ARG A 298 10.97 10.53 3.14
CA ARG A 298 11.77 9.29 3.16
C ARG A 298 10.84 8.14 2.77
N TRP A 299 11.21 7.50 1.68
CA TRP A 299 10.46 6.37 1.15
C TRP A 299 10.98 5.06 1.74
N PRO A 300 10.13 4.02 1.86
CA PRO A 300 10.63 2.66 1.77
C PRO A 300 11.48 2.53 0.52
N GLY A 301 12.68 1.94 0.63
CA GLY A 301 13.63 1.90 -0.50
C GLY A 301 13.00 1.40 -1.79
N LEU A 302 12.19 0.33 -1.70
CA LEU A 302 11.49 -0.25 -2.85
C LEU A 302 10.42 0.66 -3.48
N LEU A 303 9.90 1.66 -2.76
CA LEU A 303 8.82 2.54 -3.22
C LEU A 303 9.30 3.90 -3.72
N ALA A 304 10.57 4.26 -3.53
CA ALA A 304 11.08 5.51 -4.05
C ALA A 304 10.79 5.63 -5.56
N PRO A 305 10.26 6.77 -6.04
CA PRO A 305 9.90 6.92 -7.46
C PRO A 305 11.10 6.68 -8.38
N TYR A 306 12.28 7.12 -7.97
CA TYR A 306 13.57 6.81 -8.58
C TYR A 306 14.58 6.55 -7.46
N GLN A 307 15.54 5.65 -7.71
CA GLN A 307 16.57 5.31 -6.72
C GLN A 307 17.71 6.31 -6.70
N VAL A 308 18.05 6.87 -7.85
CA VAL A 308 19.20 7.77 -8.02
C VAL A 308 18.77 9.03 -8.76
N CYS A 309 19.13 10.19 -8.23
CA CYS A 309 19.00 11.49 -8.90
C CYS A 309 20.41 12.01 -9.24
N VAL A 310 20.69 12.21 -10.51
CA VAL A 310 21.96 12.78 -10.97
C VAL A 310 21.79 14.28 -11.20
N LEU A 311 22.65 15.08 -10.56
CA LEU A 311 22.67 16.53 -10.66
C LEU A 311 23.87 17.00 -11.49
N PRO A 312 23.69 17.43 -12.76
CA PRO A 312 24.75 18.04 -13.54
C PRO A 312 25.16 19.41 -12.96
N PRO A 313 26.32 19.95 -13.34
CA PRO A 313 26.74 21.28 -12.92
C PRO A 313 25.72 22.37 -13.38
N LYS A 314 25.78 23.53 -12.75
CA LYS A 314 24.99 24.68 -13.20
C LYS A 314 25.53 25.17 -14.55
N ARG A 315 24.67 25.42 -15.51
CA ARG A 315 25.00 25.96 -16.81
C ARG A 315 25.73 27.31 -16.66
N GLY A 316 26.85 27.45 -17.38
CA GLY A 316 27.72 28.62 -17.32
C GLY A 316 28.58 28.70 -16.05
N SER A 317 28.67 27.68 -15.24
CA SER A 317 29.61 27.57 -14.12
C SER A 317 31.02 27.20 -14.60
N LYS A 318 32.02 27.33 -13.71
CA LYS A 318 33.40 26.95 -14.00
C LYS A 318 33.60 25.46 -14.34
N VAL A 319 32.63 24.63 -13.98
CA VAL A 319 32.65 23.18 -14.20
C VAL A 319 31.60 22.71 -15.21
N ASP A 320 31.06 23.65 -16.00
CA ASP A 320 30.05 23.33 -17.03
C ASP A 320 30.57 22.37 -18.12
N GLU A 321 31.88 22.36 -18.32
CA GLU A 321 32.58 21.47 -19.26
C GLU A 321 32.36 19.98 -18.99
N VAL A 322 32.09 19.60 -17.71
CA VAL A 322 31.82 18.21 -17.33
C VAL A 322 30.32 17.87 -17.31
N ALA A 323 29.46 18.75 -17.78
CA ALA A 323 28.00 18.53 -17.77
C ALA A 323 27.61 17.24 -18.54
N GLY A 324 28.30 16.93 -19.64
CA GLY A 324 28.05 15.72 -20.43
C GLY A 324 28.28 14.40 -19.65
N LEU A 325 29.19 14.42 -18.66
CA LEU A 325 29.41 13.24 -17.81
C LEU A 325 28.19 12.86 -16.98
N ALA A 326 27.29 13.81 -16.68
CA ALA A 326 26.08 13.51 -15.92
C ALA A 326 25.08 12.68 -16.74
N GLU A 327 24.91 13.01 -18.03
CA GLU A 327 24.07 12.24 -18.95
C GLU A 327 24.66 10.86 -19.21
N GLU A 328 25.96 10.82 -19.49
CA GLU A 328 26.68 9.55 -19.68
C GLU A 328 26.60 8.66 -18.45
N LEU A 329 26.76 9.22 -17.25
CA LEU A 329 26.65 8.48 -15.98
C LEU A 329 25.25 7.93 -15.79
N ALA A 330 24.21 8.74 -16.01
CA ALA A 330 22.82 8.30 -15.84
C ALA A 330 22.48 7.12 -16.78
N LEU A 331 22.93 7.16 -18.02
CA LEU A 331 22.74 6.08 -18.99
C LEU A 331 23.54 4.82 -18.60
N SER A 332 24.81 4.99 -18.30
CA SER A 332 25.72 3.88 -18.01
C SER A 332 25.38 3.11 -16.73
N LEU A 333 24.81 3.74 -15.71
CA LEU A 333 24.34 3.05 -14.51
C LEU A 333 23.18 2.09 -14.84
N GLY A 334 22.26 2.47 -15.73
CA GLY A 334 21.19 1.60 -16.19
C GLY A 334 21.67 0.46 -17.12
N GLU A 335 22.76 0.66 -17.84
CA GLU A 335 23.39 -0.37 -18.66
C GLU A 335 24.18 -1.37 -17.83
N ALA A 336 25.00 -0.88 -16.89
CA ALA A 336 25.82 -1.71 -16.00
C ALA A 336 24.99 -2.51 -14.99
N LEU A 337 23.86 -1.93 -14.54
CA LEU A 337 22.97 -2.52 -13.54
C LEU A 337 21.53 -2.57 -14.08
N PRO A 338 21.09 -3.68 -14.70
CA PRO A 338 19.77 -3.80 -15.31
C PRO A 338 18.61 -3.42 -14.37
N ARG A 339 18.77 -3.65 -13.06
CA ARG A 339 17.78 -3.26 -12.03
C ARG A 339 17.63 -1.74 -11.87
N LEU A 340 18.64 -0.95 -12.22
CA LEU A 340 18.57 0.51 -12.21
C LEU A 340 18.04 1.10 -13.51
N ARG A 341 17.72 0.27 -14.50
CA ARG A 341 17.13 0.76 -15.76
C ARG A 341 15.79 1.45 -15.48
N GLY A 342 15.74 2.75 -15.80
CA GLY A 342 14.59 3.59 -15.48
C GLY A 342 14.49 4.02 -14.00
N GLU A 343 15.45 3.69 -13.15
CA GLU A 343 15.51 4.10 -11.73
C GLU A 343 16.46 5.28 -11.50
N VAL A 344 17.13 5.76 -12.53
CA VAL A 344 18.02 6.91 -12.51
C VAL A 344 17.32 8.09 -13.18
N VAL A 345 17.20 9.21 -12.50
CA VAL A 345 16.67 10.46 -13.05
C VAL A 345 17.78 11.50 -13.15
N LEU A 346 17.83 12.22 -14.27
CA LEU A 346 18.72 13.36 -14.46
C LEU A 346 17.93 14.66 -14.19
N ASP A 347 18.40 15.47 -13.27
CA ASP A 347 17.81 16.82 -13.04
C ASP A 347 18.36 17.81 -14.08
N ASP A 348 17.64 18.01 -15.15
CA ASP A 348 17.99 18.86 -16.30
C ASP A 348 17.79 20.36 -16.05
N ARG A 349 17.35 20.77 -14.86
CA ARG A 349 17.14 22.19 -14.48
C ARG A 349 18.46 22.91 -14.24
N THR A 350 19.37 22.86 -15.22
CA THR A 350 20.76 23.37 -15.11
C THR A 350 20.87 24.87 -14.90
N GLN A 351 19.83 25.66 -15.12
CA GLN A 351 19.77 27.08 -14.78
C GLN A 351 19.80 27.33 -13.27
N MET A 352 19.33 26.35 -12.47
CA MET A 352 19.32 26.42 -11.01
C MET A 352 20.67 26.02 -10.45
N THR A 353 20.99 26.56 -9.26
CA THR A 353 22.19 26.14 -8.52
C THR A 353 22.07 24.68 -8.06
N ILE A 354 23.19 23.99 -7.95
CA ILE A 354 23.25 22.62 -7.40
C ILE A 354 22.60 22.57 -6.02
N GLY A 355 22.91 23.53 -5.13
CA GLY A 355 22.34 23.57 -3.79
C GLY A 355 20.81 23.65 -3.76
N LYS A 356 20.19 24.40 -4.70
CA LYS A 356 18.72 24.43 -4.81
C LYS A 356 18.17 23.09 -5.28
N ARG A 357 18.74 22.49 -6.33
CA ARG A 357 18.31 21.19 -6.86
C ARG A 357 18.54 20.09 -5.84
N LEU A 358 19.63 20.14 -5.08
CA LEU A 358 19.90 19.20 -3.99
C LEU A 358 18.83 19.28 -2.89
N LYS A 359 18.41 20.51 -2.52
CA LYS A 359 17.31 20.70 -1.58
C LYS A 359 15.99 20.12 -2.11
N ASP A 360 15.71 20.32 -3.38
CA ASP A 360 14.50 19.76 -4.02
C ASP A 360 14.57 18.22 -4.09
N ALA A 361 15.73 17.65 -4.43
CA ALA A 361 15.96 16.21 -4.44
C ALA A 361 15.78 15.58 -3.05
N SER A 362 16.26 16.28 -2.01
CA SER A 362 16.08 15.85 -0.62
C SER A 362 14.60 15.89 -0.19
N ARG A 363 13.86 16.92 -0.62
CA ARG A 363 12.41 17.03 -0.35
C ARG A 363 11.61 15.90 -1.00
N LEU A 364 11.96 15.54 -2.25
CA LEU A 364 11.36 14.42 -2.98
C LEU A 364 11.77 13.05 -2.42
N GLY A 365 12.87 12.99 -1.68
CA GLY A 365 13.32 11.80 -0.98
C GLY A 365 13.97 10.75 -1.88
N TYR A 366 14.67 11.16 -2.95
CA TYR A 366 15.48 10.18 -3.71
C TYR A 366 16.49 9.51 -2.78
N PRO A 367 16.59 8.16 -2.73
CA PRO A 367 17.52 7.47 -1.83
C PRO A 367 18.95 7.94 -1.99
N TYR A 368 19.39 8.15 -3.23
CA TYR A 368 20.73 8.61 -3.55
C TYR A 368 20.69 9.83 -4.48
N VAL A 369 21.55 10.81 -4.18
CA VAL A 369 21.80 11.94 -5.07
C VAL A 369 23.26 11.92 -5.47
N VAL A 370 23.53 11.94 -6.77
CA VAL A 370 24.89 11.97 -7.34
C VAL A 370 25.11 13.34 -7.96
N VAL A 371 26.08 14.09 -7.42
CA VAL A 371 26.42 15.41 -7.91
C VAL A 371 27.66 15.33 -8.81
N VAL A 372 27.51 15.78 -10.04
CA VAL A 372 28.63 15.94 -10.99
C VAL A 372 29.18 17.36 -10.79
N GLY A 373 30.20 17.47 -9.96
CA GLY A 373 30.80 18.72 -9.54
C GLY A 373 32.29 18.84 -9.92
N GLN A 374 33.03 19.65 -9.16
CA GLN A 374 34.43 19.96 -9.47
C GLN A 374 35.32 18.72 -9.53
N LYS A 375 35.08 17.71 -8.70
CA LYS A 375 35.89 16.48 -8.70
C LYS A 375 35.65 15.58 -9.92
N ALA A 376 34.60 15.82 -10.69
CA ALA A 376 34.38 15.15 -11.95
C ALA A 376 35.30 15.65 -13.09
N ALA A 377 35.96 16.82 -12.90
CA ALA A 377 36.95 17.36 -13.81
C ALA A 377 38.39 16.88 -13.50
N GLU A 378 38.60 16.06 -12.47
CA GLU A 378 39.89 15.46 -12.15
C GLU A 378 40.30 14.43 -13.24
N GLU A 379 41.56 14.12 -13.36
CA GLU A 379 42.08 13.11 -14.31
C GLU A 379 41.36 11.76 -14.16
N THR A 380 41.06 11.37 -12.92
CA THR A 380 40.14 10.26 -12.60
C THR A 380 38.87 10.86 -12.03
N PRO A 381 37.78 10.96 -12.82
CA PRO A 381 36.54 11.59 -12.39
C PRO A 381 35.96 10.95 -11.14
N ARG A 382 35.61 11.76 -10.15
CA ARG A 382 34.92 11.34 -8.93
C ARG A 382 33.62 12.12 -8.76
N PHE A 383 32.58 11.42 -8.36
CA PHE A 383 31.25 11.95 -8.17
C PHE A 383 30.91 11.99 -6.68
N GLU A 384 30.30 13.08 -6.26
CA GLU A 384 29.81 13.22 -4.88
C GLU A 384 28.48 12.49 -4.75
N VAL A 385 28.43 11.47 -3.86
CA VAL A 385 27.25 10.65 -3.62
C VAL A 385 26.73 10.96 -2.23
N ILE A 386 25.46 11.31 -2.17
CA ILE A 386 24.77 11.62 -0.94
C ILE A 386 23.69 10.57 -0.72
N CYS A 387 23.82 9.75 0.34
CA CYS A 387 22.76 8.87 0.81
C CYS A 387 21.76 9.69 1.62
N GLN A 388 20.55 9.86 1.13
CA GLN A 388 19.53 10.68 1.79
C GLN A 388 18.99 10.07 3.09
N GLN A 389 19.14 8.76 3.25
CA GLN A 389 18.67 8.06 4.44
C GLN A 389 19.62 8.26 5.64
N THR A 390 20.94 8.17 5.39
CA THR A 390 21.96 8.31 6.45
C THR A 390 22.53 9.73 6.54
N GLY A 391 22.40 10.52 5.48
CA GLY A 391 23.06 11.82 5.35
C GLY A 391 24.56 11.72 5.01
N GLU A 392 25.10 10.54 4.81
CA GLU A 392 26.48 10.33 4.46
C GLU A 392 26.79 10.83 3.06
N THR A 393 27.98 11.44 2.92
CA THR A 393 28.49 11.91 1.64
C THR A 393 29.83 11.26 1.36
N THR A 394 29.95 10.63 0.18
CA THR A 394 31.17 9.97 -0.28
C THR A 394 31.55 10.43 -1.69
N PHE A 395 32.81 10.26 -2.08
CA PHE A 395 33.28 10.54 -3.43
C PHE A 395 33.73 9.26 -4.08
N LEU A 396 33.04 8.85 -5.13
CA LEU A 396 33.24 7.57 -5.81
C LEU A 396 33.59 7.77 -7.29
N SER A 397 34.44 6.91 -7.82
CA SER A 397 34.59 6.73 -9.26
C SER A 397 33.34 6.10 -9.87
N ARG A 398 33.28 6.00 -11.20
CA ARG A 398 32.18 5.31 -11.91
C ARG A 398 32.04 3.85 -11.45
N ASP A 399 33.16 3.13 -11.33
CA ASP A 399 33.16 1.73 -10.86
C ASP A 399 32.69 1.63 -9.40
N GLY A 400 33.13 2.57 -8.55
CA GLY A 400 32.67 2.65 -7.17
C GLY A 400 31.17 2.92 -7.04
N LEU A 401 30.58 3.70 -7.96
CA LEU A 401 29.12 3.87 -8.03
C LEU A 401 28.39 2.58 -8.43
N VAL A 402 28.93 1.86 -9.42
CA VAL A 402 28.39 0.56 -9.83
C VAL A 402 28.42 -0.42 -8.67
N ASP A 403 29.52 -0.47 -7.91
CA ASP A 403 29.65 -1.35 -6.75
C ASP A 403 28.68 -0.96 -5.61
N LEU A 404 28.57 0.33 -5.32
CA LEU A 404 27.58 0.84 -4.32
C LEU A 404 26.16 0.43 -4.70
N PHE A 405 25.76 0.70 -5.94
CA PHE A 405 24.40 0.45 -6.38
C PHE A 405 24.09 -1.02 -6.70
N ARG A 406 25.10 -1.90 -6.70
CA ARG A 406 24.88 -3.35 -6.86
C ARG A 406 24.03 -3.95 -5.75
N CYS A 407 24.02 -3.35 -4.56
CA CYS A 407 23.24 -3.80 -3.41
C CYS A 407 21.86 -3.12 -3.31
N VAL A 408 21.54 -2.15 -4.18
CA VAL A 408 20.24 -1.47 -4.17
C VAL A 408 19.18 -2.40 -4.72
N GLU A 409 18.17 -2.69 -3.92
CA GLU A 409 17.01 -3.46 -4.35
C GLU A 409 15.99 -2.57 -5.08
N THR A 410 15.38 -3.13 -6.13
CA THR A 410 14.30 -2.50 -6.90
C THR A 410 13.20 -3.53 -7.17
N VAL A 411 12.00 -3.06 -7.53
CA VAL A 411 10.81 -3.89 -7.78
C VAL A 411 10.65 -4.18 -9.26
#